data_89a2d6fb5c07d2d27121a5c3bd6afed2
#
_entry.id   89a2d6fb5c07d2d27121a5c3bd6afed2
#
_cell.length_a   1.000
_cell.length_b   1.000
_cell.length_c   1.000
_cell.angle_alpha   90.00
_cell.angle_beta   90.00
_cell.angle_gamma   90.00
#
_symmetry.space_group_name_H-M   'P 1'
#
loop_
_entity.id
_entity.type
_entity.pdbx_description
1 polymer ?
#
loop_
_entity_poly.entity_id
_entity_poly.type
_entity_poly.pdbx_seq_one_letter_code
_entity_poly.pdbx_strand_id
1 'polypeptide(L)'
;MAYNIVLVSGSYYPNFSATGNCIHQIANCYVSKGHNVYMISRSPNGEETDEFYEGHKICRVTSKRTKDLEMRRRLNEKSLYGRFRIAANKTYWALSKLFTKSGMEEQLTKAYYAKLEELYNNGLKIDAVVPCCLPIEGVKAGYQFCSKHNIPLFPVLYDRYSESRDFFRFTWTWKLKQKGAEKFEKEVFDYSSMIYYIDNWEPYFDKRKRDNAMRVEHPLVVKHSAVEPLALKNATKINAIYQGEINHQMRPPQAMLTAFSKIGETDKDVSLHVFARGNGVEDVEKAAAANPDAIKFYGSVGKVEADRYYAAANIQIILANRDKEIVSSKIFESVASGYPIVYFYFTEEELSYGLLQKYPLVLCVRQEKAAEEADKIREWMYENCDKRVDFELVRKAYDDATPDMVVDTSIEILDKGESGKQG
;
A
#
# COMPACT_ATOMS: atom_id res chain seq x y z
N MET A 1 4.23 -22.53 19.65
CA MET A 1 5.33 -23.12 18.84
C MET A 1 5.83 -22.04 17.87
N ALA A 2 7.12 -22.01 17.51
CA ALA A 2 7.60 -21.07 16.49
C ALA A 2 7.41 -21.69 15.09
N TYR A 3 6.72 -20.99 14.20
CA TYR A 3 6.51 -21.39 12.82
C TYR A 3 7.48 -20.67 11.88
N ASN A 4 7.83 -21.30 10.75
CA ASN A 4 8.59 -20.71 9.66
C ASN A 4 7.61 -20.26 8.58
N ILE A 5 7.38 -18.96 8.49
CA ILE A 5 6.42 -18.32 7.59
C ILE A 5 7.16 -17.71 6.41
N VAL A 6 6.77 -18.08 5.20
CA VAL A 6 7.32 -17.46 3.98
C VAL A 6 6.31 -16.49 3.40
N LEU A 7 6.66 -15.20 3.38
CA LEU A 7 5.86 -14.16 2.74
C LEU A 7 6.37 -13.90 1.33
N VAL A 8 5.46 -13.61 0.40
CA VAL A 8 5.82 -13.28 -1.00
C VAL A 8 5.26 -11.93 -1.40
N SER A 9 6.14 -11.01 -1.78
CA SER A 9 5.79 -9.63 -2.14
C SER A 9 6.48 -9.15 -3.42
N GLY A 10 5.98 -8.05 -3.98
CA GLY A 10 6.60 -7.38 -5.12
C GLY A 10 7.74 -6.46 -4.70
N SER A 11 7.45 -5.17 -4.61
CA SER A 11 8.41 -4.16 -4.17
C SER A 11 8.44 -4.11 -2.65
N TYR A 12 9.63 -4.32 -2.09
CA TYR A 12 9.90 -4.38 -0.68
C TYR A 12 11.11 -3.50 -0.33
N TYR A 13 11.65 -3.60 0.89
CA TYR A 13 12.85 -2.85 1.30
C TYR A 13 13.91 -2.76 0.18
N PRO A 14 14.61 -1.62 -0.01
CA PRO A 14 14.47 -0.36 0.71
C PRO A 14 13.32 0.54 0.19
N ASN A 15 12.68 0.18 -0.93
CA ASN A 15 11.65 0.98 -1.60
C ASN A 15 10.29 0.28 -1.57
N PHE A 16 9.58 0.43 -0.45
CA PHE A 16 8.26 -0.17 -0.27
C PHE A 16 7.23 0.41 -1.24
N SER A 17 6.44 -0.48 -1.88
CA SER A 17 5.14 -0.10 -2.44
C SER A 17 4.09 -0.02 -1.32
N ALA A 18 2.89 0.46 -1.60
CA ALA A 18 1.79 0.44 -0.63
C ALA A 18 1.52 -0.99 -0.10
N THR A 19 1.38 -1.96 -1.01
CA THR A 19 1.23 -3.38 -0.65
C THR A 19 2.46 -3.96 0.03
N GLY A 20 3.68 -3.51 -0.37
CA GLY A 20 4.92 -3.87 0.30
C GLY A 20 4.98 -3.41 1.75
N ASN A 21 4.46 -2.22 2.05
CA ASN A 21 4.36 -1.71 3.41
C ASN A 21 3.34 -2.53 4.25
N CYS A 22 2.20 -2.87 3.67
CA CYS A 22 1.22 -3.72 4.34
C CYS A 22 1.79 -5.09 4.72
N ILE A 23 2.44 -5.77 3.78
CA ILE A 23 3.03 -7.09 4.03
C ILE A 23 4.22 -7.00 5.01
N HIS A 24 4.91 -5.86 5.05
CA HIS A 24 5.95 -5.59 6.02
C HIS A 24 5.42 -5.54 7.46
N GLN A 25 4.27 -4.89 7.68
CA GLN A 25 3.65 -4.88 9.00
C GLN A 25 3.18 -6.27 9.44
N ILE A 26 2.67 -7.08 8.51
CA ILE A 26 2.36 -8.49 8.77
C ILE A 26 3.63 -9.27 9.13
N ALA A 27 4.74 -9.08 8.39
CA ALA A 27 6.02 -9.71 8.68
C ALA A 27 6.53 -9.36 10.09
N ASN A 28 6.51 -8.07 10.44
CA ASN A 28 6.93 -7.60 11.77
C ASN A 28 6.03 -8.13 12.89
N CYS A 29 4.74 -8.28 12.64
CA CYS A 29 3.82 -8.89 13.60
C CYS A 29 4.14 -10.37 13.84
N TYR A 30 4.42 -11.17 12.81
CA TYR A 30 4.90 -12.54 12.97
C TYR A 30 6.20 -12.61 13.78
N VAL A 31 7.18 -11.76 13.46
CA VAL A 31 8.47 -11.69 14.19
C VAL A 31 8.23 -11.33 15.66
N SER A 32 7.40 -10.32 15.94
CA SER A 32 7.11 -9.89 17.32
C SER A 32 6.42 -10.96 18.16
N LYS A 33 5.68 -11.89 17.52
CA LYS A 33 5.04 -13.05 18.15
C LYS A 33 5.95 -14.29 18.22
N GLY A 34 7.24 -14.16 17.85
CA GLY A 34 8.26 -15.20 17.99
C GLY A 34 8.31 -16.21 16.84
N HIS A 35 7.75 -15.89 15.67
CA HIS A 35 7.84 -16.72 14.47
C HIS A 35 9.02 -16.33 13.59
N ASN A 36 9.56 -17.28 12.84
CA ASN A 36 10.61 -17.04 11.86
C ASN A 36 10.00 -16.59 10.53
N VAL A 37 10.48 -15.49 9.99
CA VAL A 37 9.95 -14.91 8.76
C VAL A 37 11.01 -14.88 7.65
N TYR A 38 10.60 -15.35 6.48
CA TYR A 38 11.35 -15.32 5.24
C TYR A 38 10.55 -14.54 4.19
N MET A 39 11.08 -13.43 3.71
CA MET A 39 10.43 -12.59 2.71
C MET A 39 11.01 -12.86 1.34
N ILE A 40 10.24 -13.40 0.41
CA ILE A 40 10.64 -13.47 -1.00
C ILE A 40 10.10 -12.25 -1.71
N SER A 41 10.99 -11.44 -2.28
CA SER A 41 10.58 -10.21 -2.97
C SER A 41 11.37 -9.98 -4.24
N ARG A 42 10.78 -9.17 -5.13
CA ARG A 42 11.47 -8.79 -6.37
C ARG A 42 12.67 -7.90 -6.06
N SER A 43 13.80 -8.20 -6.70
CA SER A 43 15.01 -7.39 -6.61
C SER A 43 14.76 -5.95 -7.07
N PRO A 44 15.22 -4.94 -6.34
CA PRO A 44 15.12 -3.53 -6.74
C PRO A 44 16.12 -3.15 -7.85
N ASN A 45 17.27 -3.83 -7.93
CA ASN A 45 18.38 -3.54 -8.84
C ASN A 45 18.66 -4.63 -9.89
N GLY A 46 17.88 -5.74 -9.86
CA GLY A 46 18.04 -6.88 -10.76
C GLY A 46 19.06 -7.94 -10.32
N GLU A 47 19.61 -7.83 -9.10
CA GLU A 47 20.53 -8.78 -8.49
C GLU A 47 19.79 -9.68 -7.48
N GLU A 48 20.16 -10.95 -7.39
CA GLU A 48 19.57 -11.90 -6.44
C GLU A 48 20.50 -12.02 -5.22
N THR A 49 20.38 -11.06 -4.30
CA THR A 49 21.15 -11.03 -3.06
C THR A 49 20.22 -11.21 -1.88
N ASP A 50 20.59 -12.08 -0.93
CA ASP A 50 19.87 -12.20 0.33
C ASP A 50 20.35 -11.11 1.29
N GLU A 51 19.42 -10.57 2.08
CA GLU A 51 19.72 -9.54 3.08
C GLU A 51 18.84 -9.74 4.34
N PHE A 52 19.20 -9.08 5.43
CA PHE A 52 18.43 -9.08 6.68
C PHE A 52 17.86 -7.67 6.92
N TYR A 53 16.60 -7.62 7.34
CA TYR A 53 15.93 -6.37 7.68
C TYR A 53 14.88 -6.63 8.78
N GLU A 54 14.93 -5.86 9.85
CA GLU A 54 13.96 -5.90 10.97
C GLU A 54 13.58 -7.33 11.42
N GLY A 55 14.57 -8.17 11.68
CA GLY A 55 14.39 -9.51 12.25
C GLY A 55 13.99 -10.60 11.26
N HIS A 56 13.90 -10.31 9.96
CA HIS A 56 13.59 -11.32 8.96
C HIS A 56 14.55 -11.34 7.77
N LYS A 57 14.68 -12.51 7.15
CA LYS A 57 15.52 -12.70 5.97
C LYS A 57 14.74 -12.32 4.72
N ILE A 58 15.35 -11.50 3.86
CA ILE A 58 14.84 -11.14 2.55
C ILE A 58 15.59 -11.93 1.48
N CYS A 59 14.86 -12.73 0.70
CA CYS A 59 15.38 -13.48 -0.43
C CYS A 59 14.93 -12.79 -1.73
N ARG A 60 15.88 -12.36 -2.55
CA ARG A 60 15.57 -11.61 -3.77
C ARG A 60 15.40 -12.53 -4.96
N VAL A 61 14.37 -12.21 -5.78
CA VAL A 61 14.15 -12.84 -7.08
C VAL A 61 14.19 -11.81 -8.18
N THR A 62 14.58 -12.23 -9.37
CA THR A 62 14.62 -11.36 -10.54
C THR A 62 13.99 -12.04 -11.76
N SER A 63 13.64 -11.24 -12.74
CA SER A 63 13.15 -11.69 -14.05
C SER A 63 13.77 -10.83 -15.15
N LYS A 64 13.66 -11.28 -16.40
CA LYS A 64 14.09 -10.47 -17.55
C LYS A 64 13.45 -9.08 -17.53
N ARG A 65 12.16 -9.01 -17.18
CA ARG A 65 11.43 -7.72 -17.09
C ARG A 65 12.00 -6.84 -15.99
N THR A 66 12.36 -7.39 -14.83
CA THR A 66 13.00 -6.63 -13.76
C THR A 66 14.33 -6.03 -14.22
N LYS A 67 15.18 -6.84 -14.87
CA LYS A 67 16.45 -6.38 -15.46
C LYS A 67 16.23 -5.33 -16.55
N ASP A 68 15.23 -5.51 -17.41
CA ASP A 68 14.89 -4.57 -18.46
C ASP A 68 14.32 -3.25 -17.89
N LEU A 69 13.58 -3.29 -16.80
CA LEU A 69 13.11 -2.08 -16.11
C LEU A 69 14.29 -1.29 -15.52
N GLU A 70 15.23 -1.99 -14.89
CA GLU A 70 16.43 -1.35 -14.36
C GLU A 70 17.32 -0.79 -15.47
N MET A 71 17.51 -1.52 -16.55
CA MET A 71 18.20 -1.00 -17.74
C MET A 71 17.55 0.30 -18.24
N ARG A 72 16.20 0.36 -18.32
CA ARG A 72 15.49 1.60 -18.74
C ARG A 72 15.73 2.77 -17.82
N ARG A 73 15.83 2.55 -16.49
CA ARG A 73 16.13 3.61 -15.51
C ARG A 73 17.52 4.19 -15.68
N ARG A 74 18.49 3.36 -16.11
CA ARG A 74 19.88 3.78 -16.34
C ARG A 74 20.08 4.47 -17.70
N LEU A 75 19.14 4.33 -18.65
CA LEU A 75 19.24 4.95 -19.96
C LEU A 75 18.92 6.45 -19.90
N ASN A 76 19.73 7.24 -20.59
CA ASN A 76 19.49 8.68 -20.73
C ASN A 76 18.31 8.93 -21.65
N GLU A 77 17.17 9.35 -21.10
CA GLU A 77 15.95 9.67 -21.84
C GLU A 77 16.08 10.88 -22.78
N LYS A 78 17.11 11.73 -22.60
CA LYS A 78 17.37 12.88 -23.47
C LYS A 78 18.11 12.48 -24.75
N SER A 79 18.78 11.31 -24.79
CA SER A 79 19.48 10.82 -26.00
C SER A 79 18.52 10.10 -26.94
N LEU A 80 18.72 10.25 -28.26
CA LEU A 80 17.94 9.54 -29.29
C LEU A 80 18.04 8.01 -29.12
N TYR A 81 19.22 7.51 -28.83
CA TYR A 81 19.47 6.09 -28.56
C TYR A 81 18.69 5.60 -27.32
N GLY A 82 18.74 6.35 -26.21
CA GLY A 82 18.00 6.02 -24.99
C GLY A 82 16.50 5.97 -25.25
N ARG A 83 15.95 6.97 -25.91
CA ARG A 83 14.51 7.02 -26.28
C ARG A 83 14.10 5.84 -27.14
N PHE A 84 14.89 5.51 -28.16
CA PHE A 84 14.61 4.36 -29.03
C PHE A 84 14.64 3.03 -28.25
N ARG A 85 15.67 2.79 -27.44
CA ARG A 85 15.80 1.57 -26.63
C ARG A 85 14.65 1.44 -25.62
N ILE A 86 14.26 2.51 -24.95
CA ILE A 86 13.13 2.53 -24.05
C ILE A 86 11.82 2.23 -24.79
N ALA A 87 11.58 2.85 -25.96
CA ALA A 87 10.39 2.62 -26.75
C ALA A 87 10.32 1.17 -27.26
N ALA A 88 11.41 0.63 -27.82
CA ALA A 88 11.49 -0.76 -28.29
C ALA A 88 11.22 -1.75 -27.14
N ASN A 89 11.81 -1.52 -25.96
CA ASN A 89 11.58 -2.38 -24.81
C ASN A 89 10.14 -2.28 -24.27
N LYS A 90 9.56 -1.08 -24.21
CA LYS A 90 8.13 -0.89 -23.86
C LYS A 90 7.21 -1.62 -24.83
N THR A 91 7.49 -1.54 -26.14
CA THR A 91 6.73 -2.23 -27.20
C THR A 91 6.85 -3.76 -27.07
N TYR A 92 8.08 -4.27 -26.88
CA TYR A 92 8.31 -5.70 -26.65
C TYR A 92 7.46 -6.24 -25.48
N TRP A 93 7.48 -5.56 -24.32
CA TRP A 93 6.70 -6.00 -23.16
C TRP A 93 5.19 -5.81 -23.35
N ALA A 94 4.77 -4.80 -24.11
CA ALA A 94 3.36 -4.62 -24.44
C ALA A 94 2.85 -5.76 -25.34
N LEU A 95 3.64 -6.16 -26.34
CA LEU A 95 3.30 -7.29 -27.23
C LEU A 95 3.38 -8.63 -26.48
N SER A 96 4.41 -8.84 -25.66
CA SER A 96 4.52 -10.09 -24.88
C SER A 96 3.30 -10.35 -23.99
N LYS A 97 2.71 -9.31 -23.41
CA LYS A 97 1.47 -9.42 -22.63
C LYS A 97 0.27 -9.89 -23.46
N LEU A 98 0.24 -9.63 -24.78
CA LEU A 98 -0.84 -10.11 -25.65
C LEU A 98 -0.83 -11.64 -25.78
N PHE A 99 0.34 -12.24 -25.77
CA PHE A 99 0.51 -13.69 -25.97
C PHE A 99 0.44 -14.50 -24.67
N THR A 100 0.42 -13.88 -23.49
CA THR A 100 0.21 -14.60 -22.23
C THR A 100 -1.26 -14.89 -22.00
N LYS A 101 -1.61 -16.11 -21.59
CA LYS A 101 -3.01 -16.51 -21.34
C LYS A 101 -3.69 -15.73 -20.21
N SER A 102 -2.92 -15.28 -19.24
CA SER A 102 -3.40 -14.65 -18.00
C SER A 102 -2.97 -13.20 -17.80
N GLY A 103 -2.11 -12.65 -18.67
CA GLY A 103 -1.49 -11.33 -18.45
C GLY A 103 -0.36 -11.32 -17.41
N MET A 104 -0.11 -12.45 -16.73
CA MET A 104 0.97 -12.63 -15.74
C MET A 104 2.33 -12.76 -16.43
N GLU A 105 3.39 -12.40 -15.70
CA GLU A 105 4.77 -12.62 -16.11
C GLU A 105 5.24 -14.02 -15.67
N GLU A 106 5.15 -15.00 -16.56
CA GLU A 106 5.51 -16.40 -16.26
C GLU A 106 6.96 -16.57 -15.76
N GLN A 107 7.89 -15.73 -16.21
CA GLN A 107 9.27 -15.78 -15.73
C GLN A 107 9.39 -15.35 -14.27
N LEU A 108 8.60 -14.35 -13.86
CA LEU A 108 8.56 -13.92 -12.47
C LEU A 108 7.89 -14.97 -11.58
N THR A 109 6.79 -15.58 -12.06
CA THR A 109 6.16 -16.72 -11.37
C THR A 109 7.16 -17.84 -11.13
N LYS A 110 7.92 -18.22 -12.17
CA LYS A 110 8.96 -19.27 -12.07
C LYS A 110 10.06 -18.88 -11.09
N ALA A 111 10.47 -17.61 -11.05
CA ALA A 111 11.50 -17.15 -10.12
C ALA A 111 11.04 -17.24 -8.64
N TYR A 112 9.82 -16.82 -8.35
CA TYR A 112 9.22 -17.00 -7.01
C TYR A 112 9.10 -18.47 -6.63
N TYR A 113 8.60 -19.31 -7.54
CA TYR A 113 8.47 -20.74 -7.31
C TYR A 113 9.81 -21.42 -7.07
N ALA A 114 10.82 -21.11 -7.89
CA ALA A 114 12.17 -21.65 -7.74
C ALA A 114 12.80 -21.26 -6.39
N LYS A 115 12.57 -20.04 -5.89
CA LYS A 115 13.08 -19.60 -4.59
C LYS A 115 12.37 -20.32 -3.43
N LEU A 116 11.08 -20.60 -3.54
CA LEU A 116 10.35 -21.43 -2.57
C LEU A 116 10.91 -22.85 -2.52
N GLU A 117 11.11 -23.48 -3.69
CA GLU A 117 11.72 -24.81 -3.79
C GLU A 117 13.18 -24.82 -3.26
N GLU A 118 13.96 -23.79 -3.54
CA GLU A 118 15.32 -23.63 -3.02
C GLU A 118 15.34 -23.61 -1.49
N LEU A 119 14.51 -22.78 -0.86
CA LEU A 119 14.42 -22.73 0.59
C LEU A 119 14.01 -24.07 1.19
N TYR A 120 13.01 -24.71 0.60
CA TYR A 120 12.51 -26.03 1.03
C TYR A 120 13.57 -27.13 0.88
N ASN A 121 14.24 -27.21 -0.29
CA ASN A 121 15.24 -28.21 -0.56
C ASN A 121 16.53 -28.00 0.26
N ASN A 122 16.81 -26.78 0.70
CA ASN A 122 17.90 -26.47 1.64
C ASN A 122 17.57 -26.80 3.09
N GLY A 123 16.45 -27.48 3.33
CA GLY A 123 16.07 -28.01 4.65
C GLY A 123 15.23 -27.05 5.50
N LEU A 124 14.74 -25.93 4.95
CA LEU A 124 13.79 -25.11 5.67
C LEU A 124 12.43 -25.81 5.75
N LYS A 125 11.98 -26.15 6.96
CA LYS A 125 10.60 -26.57 7.17
C LYS A 125 9.71 -25.34 7.00
N ILE A 126 9.00 -25.23 5.86
CA ILE A 126 8.04 -24.15 5.61
C ILE A 126 6.69 -24.58 6.17
N ASP A 127 6.19 -23.85 7.17
CA ASP A 127 4.91 -24.16 7.82
C ASP A 127 3.73 -23.48 7.14
N ALA A 128 3.95 -22.32 6.51
CA ALA A 128 2.94 -21.60 5.71
C ALA A 128 3.55 -20.66 4.69
N VAL A 129 2.78 -20.36 3.64
CA VAL A 129 3.12 -19.32 2.65
C VAL A 129 2.02 -18.25 2.63
N VAL A 130 2.43 -16.98 2.76
CA VAL A 130 1.55 -15.80 2.79
C VAL A 130 1.88 -14.90 1.60
N PRO A 131 1.33 -15.15 0.41
CA PRO A 131 1.56 -14.31 -0.74
C PRO A 131 0.64 -13.10 -0.74
N CYS A 132 1.18 -11.95 -1.15
CA CYS A 132 0.43 -10.71 -1.29
C CYS A 132 0.09 -10.45 -2.77
N CYS A 133 -1.12 -10.08 -3.07
CA CYS A 133 -1.49 -9.50 -4.36
C CYS A 133 -1.44 -7.96 -4.24
N LEU A 134 -0.52 -7.26 -4.85
CA LEU A 134 0.41 -7.57 -5.95
C LEU A 134 1.80 -7.97 -5.47
N PRO A 135 2.56 -8.81 -6.21
CA PRO A 135 2.25 -9.27 -7.59
C PRO A 135 1.44 -10.57 -7.58
N ILE A 136 0.53 -10.70 -8.54
CA ILE A 136 -0.28 -11.91 -8.70
C ILE A 136 0.57 -13.15 -9.03
N GLU A 137 1.75 -12.94 -9.64
CA GLU A 137 2.76 -13.97 -9.90
C GLU A 137 3.25 -14.64 -8.61
N GLY A 138 3.36 -13.87 -7.52
CA GLY A 138 3.69 -14.39 -6.19
C GLY A 138 2.60 -15.29 -5.63
N VAL A 139 1.32 -14.91 -5.81
CA VAL A 139 0.16 -15.73 -5.42
C VAL A 139 0.15 -17.04 -6.22
N LYS A 140 0.41 -16.97 -7.52
CA LYS A 140 0.48 -18.16 -8.38
C LYS A 140 1.61 -19.10 -7.98
N ALA A 141 2.79 -18.58 -7.73
CA ALA A 141 3.94 -19.36 -7.28
C ALA A 141 3.70 -20.03 -5.92
N GLY A 142 3.16 -19.27 -4.97
CA GLY A 142 2.76 -19.77 -3.65
C GLY A 142 1.75 -20.90 -3.75
N TYR A 143 0.69 -20.74 -4.55
CA TYR A 143 -0.29 -21.79 -4.80
C TYR A 143 0.33 -23.06 -5.41
N GLN A 144 1.14 -22.91 -6.45
CA GLN A 144 1.79 -24.05 -7.09
C GLN A 144 2.71 -24.82 -6.14
N PHE A 145 3.46 -24.11 -5.32
CA PHE A 145 4.35 -24.70 -4.33
C PHE A 145 3.56 -25.36 -3.20
N CYS A 146 2.61 -24.67 -2.62
CA CYS A 146 1.82 -25.17 -1.49
C CYS A 146 0.99 -26.39 -1.88
N SER A 147 0.35 -26.37 -3.04
CA SER A 147 -0.44 -27.51 -3.53
C SER A 147 0.42 -28.75 -3.81
N LYS A 148 1.69 -28.59 -4.23
CA LYS A 148 2.62 -29.68 -4.46
C LYS A 148 3.09 -30.32 -3.13
N HIS A 149 3.37 -29.48 -2.13
CA HIS A 149 3.98 -29.91 -0.85
C HIS A 149 2.98 -30.05 0.29
N ASN A 150 1.67 -29.83 0.01
CA ASN A 150 0.59 -29.85 1.03
C ASN A 150 0.85 -28.90 2.20
N ILE A 151 1.25 -27.65 1.88
CA ILE A 151 1.57 -26.60 2.84
C ILE A 151 0.40 -25.59 2.87
N PRO A 152 -0.01 -25.08 4.05
CA PRO A 152 -1.04 -24.05 4.19
C PRO A 152 -0.71 -22.78 3.39
N LEU A 153 -1.73 -22.21 2.71
CA LEU A 153 -1.65 -21.00 1.89
C LEU A 153 -2.60 -19.95 2.43
N PHE A 154 -2.09 -18.73 2.66
CA PHE A 154 -2.82 -17.60 3.21
C PHE A 154 -2.67 -16.34 2.32
N PRO A 155 -3.34 -16.24 1.16
CA PRO A 155 -3.23 -15.08 0.28
C PRO A 155 -3.86 -13.83 0.91
N VAL A 156 -3.16 -12.69 0.80
CA VAL A 156 -3.64 -11.36 1.18
C VAL A 156 -3.93 -10.55 -0.07
N LEU A 157 -5.19 -10.20 -0.29
CA LEU A 157 -5.69 -9.64 -1.54
C LEU A 157 -6.09 -8.17 -1.37
N TYR A 158 -5.31 -7.26 -1.97
CA TYR A 158 -5.62 -5.83 -2.01
C TYR A 158 -6.30 -5.42 -3.33
N ASP A 159 -5.94 -6.08 -4.44
CA ASP A 159 -6.46 -5.75 -5.77
C ASP A 159 -7.16 -6.95 -6.40
N ARG A 160 -8.27 -6.67 -7.09
CA ARG A 160 -9.09 -7.69 -7.80
C ARG A 160 -8.44 -8.01 -9.13
N TYR A 161 -7.82 -9.18 -9.25
CA TYR A 161 -7.06 -9.54 -10.44
C TYR A 161 -7.96 -9.79 -11.66
N SER A 162 -8.96 -10.67 -11.57
CA SER A 162 -9.81 -11.03 -12.72
C SER A 162 -10.70 -9.88 -13.19
N GLU A 163 -11.06 -8.96 -12.29
CA GLU A 163 -11.94 -7.84 -12.59
C GLU A 163 -11.19 -6.54 -12.85
N SER A 164 -9.89 -6.44 -12.53
CA SER A 164 -9.11 -5.25 -12.75
C SER A 164 -8.72 -5.09 -14.22
N ARG A 165 -9.19 -4.00 -14.85
CA ARG A 165 -8.79 -3.62 -16.21
C ARG A 165 -7.33 -3.17 -16.30
N ASP A 166 -6.75 -2.73 -15.19
CA ASP A 166 -5.40 -2.15 -15.15
C ASP A 166 -4.30 -3.19 -15.37
N PHE A 167 -4.58 -4.46 -15.09
CA PHE A 167 -3.66 -5.56 -15.43
C PHE A 167 -3.59 -5.83 -16.95
N PHE A 168 -4.56 -5.32 -17.71
CA PHE A 168 -4.69 -5.56 -19.14
C PHE A 168 -4.68 -4.22 -19.89
N ARG A 169 -3.74 -4.06 -20.79
CA ARG A 169 -3.55 -2.80 -21.53
C ARG A 169 -4.77 -2.36 -22.36
N PHE A 170 -5.61 -3.31 -22.80
CA PHE A 170 -6.77 -3.06 -23.63
C PHE A 170 -7.99 -3.83 -23.11
N THR A 171 -9.16 -3.21 -23.15
CA THR A 171 -10.42 -3.82 -22.68
C THR A 171 -10.73 -5.16 -23.37
N TRP A 172 -10.41 -5.31 -24.67
CA TRP A 172 -10.64 -6.56 -25.38
C TRP A 172 -9.70 -7.68 -24.92
N THR A 173 -8.44 -7.39 -24.57
CA THR A 173 -7.52 -8.38 -24.03
C THR A 173 -7.95 -8.83 -22.64
N TRP A 174 -8.53 -7.94 -21.84
CA TRP A 174 -9.11 -8.29 -20.55
C TRP A 174 -10.27 -9.29 -20.73
N LYS A 175 -11.26 -8.98 -21.57
CA LYS A 175 -12.40 -9.88 -21.84
C LYS A 175 -11.96 -11.28 -22.30
N LEU A 176 -10.94 -11.38 -23.13
CA LEU A 176 -10.42 -12.66 -23.60
C LEU A 176 -9.75 -13.48 -22.49
N LYS A 177 -9.13 -12.84 -21.53
CA LYS A 177 -8.33 -13.47 -20.46
C LYS A 177 -9.09 -13.62 -19.15
N GLN A 178 -10.20 -12.92 -18.99
CA GLN A 178 -10.98 -12.89 -17.74
C GLN A 178 -11.37 -14.29 -17.27
N LYS A 179 -11.91 -15.14 -18.14
CA LYS A 179 -12.26 -16.53 -17.78
C LYS A 179 -11.09 -17.34 -17.25
N GLY A 180 -9.89 -17.13 -17.83
CA GLY A 180 -8.67 -17.77 -17.35
C GLY A 180 -8.21 -17.24 -16.00
N ALA A 181 -8.36 -15.94 -15.78
CA ALA A 181 -8.08 -15.29 -14.51
C ALA A 181 -9.06 -15.75 -13.41
N GLU A 182 -10.35 -15.78 -13.70
CA GLU A 182 -11.40 -16.28 -12.78
C GLU A 182 -11.18 -17.76 -12.41
N LYS A 183 -10.81 -18.59 -13.40
CA LYS A 183 -10.47 -19.99 -13.13
C LYS A 183 -9.28 -20.12 -12.20
N PHE A 184 -8.23 -19.33 -12.44
CA PHE A 184 -7.05 -19.31 -11.59
C PHE A 184 -7.38 -18.84 -10.17
N GLU A 185 -8.14 -17.74 -10.02
CA GLU A 185 -8.60 -17.27 -8.69
C GLU A 185 -9.37 -18.37 -7.96
N LYS A 186 -10.29 -19.04 -8.65
CA LYS A 186 -11.04 -20.15 -8.06
C LYS A 186 -10.13 -21.27 -7.56
N GLU A 187 -9.14 -21.68 -8.34
CA GLU A 187 -8.19 -22.74 -7.95
C GLU A 187 -7.38 -22.34 -6.71
N VAL A 188 -6.89 -21.09 -6.65
CA VAL A 188 -6.18 -20.55 -5.48
C VAL A 188 -7.09 -20.53 -4.26
N PHE A 189 -8.31 -20.02 -4.42
CA PHE A 189 -9.24 -19.84 -3.31
C PHE A 189 -9.76 -21.17 -2.77
N ASP A 190 -9.97 -22.16 -3.62
CA ASP A 190 -10.38 -23.51 -3.21
C ASP A 190 -9.28 -24.22 -2.42
N TYR A 191 -8.01 -23.93 -2.70
CA TYR A 191 -6.87 -24.52 -1.99
C TYR A 191 -6.52 -23.77 -0.69
N SER A 192 -6.77 -22.47 -0.61
CA SER A 192 -6.32 -21.63 0.51
C SER A 192 -6.92 -22.06 1.85
N SER A 193 -6.09 -22.06 2.89
CA SER A 193 -6.52 -22.30 4.28
C SER A 193 -7.36 -21.13 4.80
N MET A 194 -6.97 -19.89 4.46
CA MET A 194 -7.74 -18.66 4.69
C MET A 194 -7.33 -17.63 3.63
N ILE A 195 -8.30 -16.84 3.17
CA ILE A 195 -8.11 -15.74 2.22
C ILE A 195 -8.39 -14.44 2.97
N TYR A 196 -7.42 -13.52 3.00
CA TYR A 196 -7.61 -12.20 3.57
C TYR A 196 -7.87 -11.20 2.44
N TYR A 197 -8.96 -10.41 2.53
CA TYR A 197 -9.35 -9.49 1.48
C TYR A 197 -9.85 -8.16 2.05
N ILE A 198 -9.67 -7.06 1.29
CA ILE A 198 -10.18 -5.74 1.66
C ILE A 198 -11.55 -5.46 1.05
N ASP A 199 -12.23 -4.41 1.49
CA ASP A 199 -13.60 -4.02 1.14
C ASP A 199 -13.97 -4.14 -0.34
N ASN A 200 -13.07 -3.80 -1.24
CA ASN A 200 -13.36 -3.87 -2.68
C ASN A 200 -13.62 -5.31 -3.20
N TRP A 201 -13.31 -6.33 -2.41
CA TRP A 201 -13.60 -7.73 -2.69
C TRP A 201 -14.92 -8.22 -2.10
N GLU A 202 -15.54 -7.46 -1.19
CA GLU A 202 -16.73 -7.89 -0.47
C GLU A 202 -17.87 -8.34 -1.41
N PRO A 203 -18.21 -7.61 -2.50
CA PRO A 203 -19.25 -8.04 -3.44
C PRO A 203 -18.94 -9.38 -4.14
N TYR A 204 -17.66 -9.74 -4.24
CA TYR A 204 -17.23 -11.02 -4.82
C TYR A 204 -17.45 -12.16 -3.83
N PHE A 205 -17.04 -11.99 -2.58
CA PHE A 205 -17.13 -13.02 -1.54
C PHE A 205 -18.55 -13.19 -1.00
N ASP A 206 -19.33 -12.12 -0.87
CA ASP A 206 -20.74 -12.17 -0.48
C ASP A 206 -21.57 -13.05 -1.41
N LYS A 207 -21.35 -12.94 -2.71
CA LYS A 207 -22.02 -13.79 -3.70
C LYS A 207 -21.63 -15.26 -3.62
N ARG A 208 -20.42 -15.58 -3.12
CA ARG A 208 -19.82 -16.92 -3.14
C ARG A 208 -19.80 -17.61 -1.79
N LYS A 209 -20.11 -16.88 -0.70
CA LYS A 209 -20.20 -17.37 0.70
C LYS A 209 -19.14 -18.44 1.01
N ARG A 210 -17.90 -18.00 1.19
CA ARG A 210 -16.77 -18.88 1.50
C ARG A 210 -16.45 -18.84 2.99
N ASP A 211 -16.40 -19.98 3.64
CA ASP A 211 -16.01 -20.10 5.06
C ASP A 211 -14.50 -19.84 5.27
N ASN A 212 -13.69 -19.96 4.20
CA ASN A 212 -12.26 -19.70 4.21
C ASN A 212 -11.90 -18.31 3.67
N ALA A 213 -12.74 -17.30 3.86
CA ALA A 213 -12.47 -15.94 3.44
C ALA A 213 -12.81 -14.97 4.59
N MET A 214 -11.88 -14.08 4.92
CA MET A 214 -12.01 -13.11 5.99
C MET A 214 -11.75 -11.70 5.45
N ARG A 215 -12.69 -10.80 5.73
CA ARG A 215 -12.49 -9.39 5.47
C ARG A 215 -11.51 -8.80 6.47
N VAL A 216 -10.54 -8.08 5.95
CA VAL A 216 -9.56 -7.27 6.71
C VAL A 216 -9.44 -5.91 6.03
N GLU A 217 -8.74 -4.98 6.69
CA GLU A 217 -8.33 -3.74 6.04
C GLU A 217 -6.82 -3.71 5.81
N HIS A 218 -6.31 -2.57 5.31
CA HIS A 218 -4.87 -2.40 5.16
C HIS A 218 -4.20 -2.47 6.54
N PRO A 219 -3.31 -3.44 6.82
CA PRO A 219 -2.77 -3.71 8.16
C PRO A 219 -1.70 -2.69 8.56
N LEU A 220 -2.10 -1.41 8.61
CA LEU A 220 -1.22 -0.27 8.84
C LEU A 220 -1.54 0.48 10.15
N VAL A 221 -2.53 -0.01 10.91
CA VAL A 221 -2.78 0.47 12.27
C VAL A 221 -1.81 -0.22 13.21
N VAL A 222 -0.60 0.33 13.25
CA VAL A 222 0.51 -0.14 14.09
C VAL A 222 1.05 1.01 14.92
N LYS A 223 1.55 0.71 16.12
CA LYS A 223 2.20 1.71 16.95
C LYS A 223 3.56 2.05 16.36
N HIS A 224 3.69 3.27 15.88
CA HIS A 224 4.96 3.75 15.34
C HIS A 224 5.94 4.08 16.49
N SER A 225 7.20 3.70 16.31
CA SER A 225 8.27 4.19 17.16
C SER A 225 8.43 5.70 16.98
N ALA A 226 8.73 6.40 18.06
CA ALA A 226 9.02 7.83 17.98
C ALA A 226 10.22 8.04 17.04
N VAL A 227 10.05 8.91 16.06
CA VAL A 227 11.12 9.32 15.15
C VAL A 227 11.51 10.75 15.47
N GLU A 228 12.80 11.07 15.36
CA GLU A 228 13.30 12.41 15.56
C GLU A 228 12.79 13.32 14.42
N PRO A 229 12.05 14.41 14.75
CA PRO A 229 11.48 15.28 13.73
C PRO A 229 12.55 15.97 12.87
N LEU A 230 12.27 16.15 11.59
CA LEU A 230 13.02 17.07 10.72
C LEU A 230 12.34 18.42 10.71
N ALA A 231 13.16 19.49 10.84
CA ALA A 231 12.65 20.84 10.80
C ALA A 231 11.95 21.17 9.47
N LEU A 232 10.71 21.66 9.57
CA LEU A 232 9.96 22.16 8.42
C LEU A 232 10.50 23.53 7.98
N LYS A 233 10.52 23.81 6.68
CA LYS A 233 10.95 25.10 6.12
C LYS A 233 9.98 26.18 6.59
N ASN A 234 10.50 27.24 7.22
CA ASN A 234 9.68 28.35 7.73
C ASN A 234 8.45 27.83 8.50
N ALA A 235 8.69 26.94 9.46
CA ALA A 235 7.65 26.42 10.34
C ALA A 235 6.91 27.56 11.05
N THR A 236 5.60 27.43 11.15
CA THR A 236 4.70 28.36 11.81
C THR A 236 4.15 27.74 13.10
N LYS A 237 3.22 28.39 13.76
CA LYS A 237 2.58 27.84 14.96
C LYS A 237 1.79 26.57 14.66
N ILE A 238 1.06 26.57 13.53
CA ILE A 238 0.30 25.41 13.05
C ILE A 238 0.85 24.97 11.68
N ASN A 239 1.41 23.78 11.64
CA ASN A 239 2.00 23.18 10.45
C ASN A 239 1.13 22.00 10.00
N ALA A 240 0.34 22.20 8.95
CA ALA A 240 -0.42 21.14 8.32
C ALA A 240 0.47 20.44 7.28
N ILE A 241 0.38 19.10 7.16
CA ILE A 241 1.19 18.33 6.24
C ILE A 241 0.35 17.44 5.35
N TYR A 242 0.64 17.47 4.05
CA TYR A 242 0.15 16.52 3.06
C TYR A 242 1.29 15.69 2.51
N GLN A 243 1.13 14.38 2.49
CA GLN A 243 2.07 13.44 1.89
C GLN A 243 1.35 12.47 0.97
N GLY A 244 1.67 12.48 -0.32
CA GLY A 244 1.06 11.50 -1.22
C GLY A 244 1.18 11.83 -2.69
N GLU A 245 0.56 10.98 -3.50
CA GLU A 245 0.40 11.24 -4.92
C GLU A 245 -0.74 12.22 -5.14
N ILE A 246 -0.49 13.22 -5.99
CA ILE A 246 -1.47 14.18 -6.47
C ILE A 246 -1.74 13.91 -7.95
N ASN A 247 -3.00 13.72 -8.29
CA ASN A 247 -3.41 13.38 -9.64
C ASN A 247 -4.71 14.11 -9.98
N HIS A 248 -4.73 14.87 -11.06
CA HIS A 248 -5.91 15.66 -11.49
C HIS A 248 -7.18 14.82 -11.67
N GLN A 249 -7.03 13.57 -12.08
CA GLN A 249 -8.16 12.68 -12.36
C GLN A 249 -8.66 11.98 -11.08
N MET A 250 -7.75 11.52 -10.23
CA MET A 250 -8.10 10.69 -9.06
C MET A 250 -8.06 11.46 -7.76
N ARG A 251 -7.06 12.34 -7.58
CA ARG A 251 -6.80 13.04 -6.30
C ARG A 251 -6.35 14.48 -6.55
N PRO A 252 -7.27 15.36 -6.97
CA PRO A 252 -6.95 16.75 -7.29
C PRO A 252 -6.58 17.55 -6.03
N PRO A 253 -5.57 18.44 -6.10
CA PRO A 253 -5.11 19.22 -4.93
C PRO A 253 -5.90 20.48 -4.66
N GLN A 254 -6.81 20.89 -5.54
CA GLN A 254 -7.42 22.21 -5.57
C GLN A 254 -8.08 22.62 -4.27
N ALA A 255 -8.85 21.70 -3.64
CA ALA A 255 -9.55 22.01 -2.39
C ALA A 255 -8.58 22.39 -1.27
N MET A 256 -7.55 21.59 -1.08
CA MET A 256 -6.49 21.85 -0.09
C MET A 256 -5.77 23.16 -0.39
N LEU A 257 -5.34 23.38 -1.63
CA LEU A 257 -4.60 24.58 -2.03
C LEU A 257 -5.45 25.84 -1.86
N THR A 258 -6.72 25.80 -2.24
CA THR A 258 -7.64 26.95 -2.11
C THR A 258 -7.91 27.30 -0.64
N ALA A 259 -8.16 26.28 0.20
CA ALA A 259 -8.39 26.52 1.63
C ALA A 259 -7.18 27.18 2.29
N PHE A 260 -5.98 26.63 2.07
CA PHE A 260 -4.78 27.17 2.72
C PHE A 260 -4.30 28.48 2.11
N SER A 261 -4.54 28.74 0.81
CA SER A 261 -4.31 30.06 0.23
C SER A 261 -5.17 31.12 0.93
N LYS A 262 -6.46 30.82 1.11
CA LYS A 262 -7.39 31.75 1.77
C LYS A 262 -7.08 31.96 3.26
N ILE A 263 -6.73 30.90 3.99
CA ILE A 263 -6.27 31.01 5.39
C ILE A 263 -5.04 31.91 5.47
N GLY A 264 -4.06 31.73 4.56
CA GLY A 264 -2.84 32.53 4.53
C GLY A 264 -3.01 34.01 4.18
N GLU A 265 -4.16 34.44 3.65
CA GLU A 265 -4.49 35.85 3.48
C GLU A 265 -4.67 36.57 4.81
N THR A 266 -5.25 35.87 5.80
CA THR A 266 -5.64 36.46 7.10
C THR A 266 -4.80 35.99 8.28
N ASP A 267 -4.12 34.84 8.14
CA ASP A 267 -3.38 34.20 9.25
C ASP A 267 -2.01 33.68 8.77
N LYS A 268 -0.93 34.26 9.30
CA LYS A 268 0.46 33.86 9.00
C LYS A 268 1.01 32.79 9.93
N ASP A 269 0.27 32.43 10.96
CA ASP A 269 0.65 31.39 11.92
C ASP A 269 0.25 29.96 11.46
N VAL A 270 -0.39 29.84 10.32
CA VAL A 270 -0.82 28.57 9.70
C VAL A 270 -0.10 28.35 8.39
N SER A 271 0.51 27.18 8.21
CA SER A 271 1.13 26.81 6.94
C SER A 271 0.84 25.36 6.54
N LEU A 272 0.81 25.14 5.21
CA LEU A 272 0.66 23.84 4.58
C LEU A 272 2.00 23.39 3.99
N HIS A 273 2.47 22.22 4.40
CA HIS A 273 3.69 21.59 3.89
C HIS A 273 3.32 20.41 2.99
N VAL A 274 3.68 20.49 1.71
CA VAL A 274 3.27 19.51 0.69
C VAL A 274 4.46 18.68 0.23
N PHE A 275 4.38 17.38 0.43
CA PHE A 275 5.31 16.37 -0.06
C PHE A 275 4.58 15.51 -1.09
N ALA A 276 4.78 15.80 -2.37
CA ALA A 276 3.97 15.19 -3.40
C ALA A 276 4.74 14.86 -4.68
N ARG A 277 4.17 13.90 -5.42
CA ARG A 277 4.51 13.55 -6.79
C ARG A 277 3.24 13.37 -7.60
N GLY A 278 3.36 13.30 -8.91
CA GLY A 278 2.23 13.07 -9.81
C GLY A 278 1.96 14.25 -10.74
N ASN A 279 0.92 14.16 -11.55
CA ASN A 279 0.63 15.14 -12.58
C ASN A 279 -0.06 16.42 -12.06
N GLY A 280 -0.45 16.47 -10.79
CA GLY A 280 -0.99 17.67 -10.12
C GLY A 280 0.06 18.52 -9.39
N VAL A 281 1.35 18.17 -9.47
CA VAL A 281 2.43 18.88 -8.78
C VAL A 281 2.58 20.32 -9.28
N GLU A 282 2.37 20.58 -10.56
CA GLU A 282 2.44 21.94 -11.14
C GLU A 282 1.46 22.91 -10.46
N ASP A 283 0.28 22.45 -10.04
CA ASP A 283 -0.69 23.29 -9.33
C ASP A 283 -0.19 23.65 -7.93
N VAL A 284 0.49 22.70 -7.26
CA VAL A 284 1.11 22.95 -5.94
C VAL A 284 2.25 23.97 -6.08
N GLU A 285 3.10 23.85 -7.09
CA GLU A 285 4.19 24.77 -7.36
C GLU A 285 3.67 26.20 -7.62
N LYS A 286 2.61 26.32 -8.43
CA LYS A 286 1.95 27.60 -8.68
C LYS A 286 1.35 28.22 -7.42
N ALA A 287 0.66 27.41 -6.61
CA ALA A 287 0.07 27.86 -5.37
C ALA A 287 1.13 28.28 -4.34
N ALA A 288 2.21 27.53 -4.21
CA ALA A 288 3.34 27.85 -3.34
C ALA A 288 4.07 29.13 -3.78
N ALA A 289 4.22 29.36 -5.08
CA ALA A 289 4.82 30.58 -5.61
C ALA A 289 3.92 31.82 -5.38
N ALA A 290 2.58 31.65 -5.46
CA ALA A 290 1.63 32.71 -5.21
C ALA A 290 1.46 33.02 -3.71
N ASN A 291 1.60 32.02 -2.83
CA ASN A 291 1.39 32.12 -1.39
C ASN A 291 2.55 31.49 -0.61
N PRO A 292 3.78 32.03 -0.71
CA PRO A 292 4.98 31.38 -0.16
C PRO A 292 5.00 31.29 1.37
N ASP A 293 4.23 32.12 2.07
CA ASP A 293 4.09 32.08 3.51
C ASP A 293 3.10 30.99 3.97
N ALA A 294 2.08 30.70 3.19
CA ALA A 294 1.03 29.75 3.52
C ALA A 294 1.29 28.33 2.99
N ILE A 295 1.94 28.18 1.83
CA ILE A 295 2.12 26.88 1.17
C ILE A 295 3.60 26.65 0.87
N LYS A 296 4.13 25.52 1.34
CA LYS A 296 5.52 25.10 1.15
C LYS A 296 5.57 23.78 0.38
N PHE A 297 6.24 23.74 -0.75
CA PHE A 297 6.41 22.53 -1.55
C PHE A 297 7.83 21.96 -1.40
N TYR A 298 7.91 20.64 -1.20
CA TYR A 298 9.16 19.91 -0.94
C TYR A 298 9.51 18.90 -2.05
N GLY A 299 8.59 18.66 -2.98
CA GLY A 299 8.74 17.56 -3.92
C GLY A 299 8.47 16.19 -3.27
N SER A 300 9.05 15.14 -3.85
CA SER A 300 8.93 13.78 -3.34
C SER A 300 10.17 13.41 -2.54
N VAL A 301 9.98 12.94 -1.32
CA VAL A 301 11.04 12.46 -0.42
C VAL A 301 10.88 10.96 -0.14
N GLY A 302 11.93 10.31 0.36
CA GLY A 302 11.88 8.91 0.78
C GLY A 302 11.01 8.70 2.04
N LYS A 303 10.52 7.47 2.25
CA LYS A 303 9.60 7.15 3.38
C LYS A 303 10.18 7.58 4.74
N VAL A 304 11.42 7.22 5.03
CA VAL A 304 12.07 7.53 6.32
C VAL A 304 12.15 9.04 6.56
N GLU A 305 12.48 9.81 5.53
CA GLU A 305 12.54 11.27 5.62
C GLU A 305 11.13 11.88 5.75
N ALA A 306 10.18 11.32 4.99
CA ALA A 306 8.79 11.72 5.04
C ALA A 306 8.20 11.55 6.45
N ASP A 307 8.45 10.42 7.11
CA ASP A 307 7.97 10.13 8.46
C ASP A 307 8.54 11.11 9.50
N ARG A 308 9.80 11.53 9.34
CA ARG A 308 10.43 12.56 10.19
C ARG A 308 9.81 13.95 10.00
N TYR A 309 9.46 14.33 8.78
CA TYR A 309 8.70 15.58 8.54
C TYR A 309 7.29 15.49 9.09
N TYR A 310 6.67 14.32 9.01
CA TYR A 310 5.36 14.05 9.55
C TYR A 310 5.32 14.28 11.07
N ALA A 311 6.35 13.82 11.77
CA ALA A 311 6.50 14.02 13.22
C ALA A 311 6.69 15.49 13.62
N ALA A 312 7.08 16.37 12.70
CA ALA A 312 7.23 17.80 12.94
C ALA A 312 5.94 18.61 12.69
N ALA A 313 4.90 17.99 12.16
CA ALA A 313 3.63 18.65 11.86
C ALA A 313 2.64 18.54 13.03
N ASN A 314 1.64 19.42 13.03
CA ASN A 314 0.55 19.41 14.01
C ASN A 314 -0.71 18.73 13.44
N ILE A 315 -0.99 18.94 12.16
CA ILE A 315 -2.24 18.57 11.48
C ILE A 315 -1.89 17.74 10.24
N GLN A 316 -2.62 16.69 9.99
CA GLN A 316 -2.50 15.89 8.77
C GLN A 316 -3.61 16.24 7.79
N ILE A 317 -3.24 16.31 6.52
CA ILE A 317 -4.18 16.55 5.43
C ILE A 317 -4.35 15.26 4.63
N ILE A 318 -5.59 14.86 4.40
CA ILE A 318 -5.95 13.74 3.53
C ILE A 318 -6.86 14.25 2.41
N LEU A 319 -6.55 13.88 1.18
CA LEU A 319 -7.39 14.10 0.00
C LEU A 319 -8.07 12.80 -0.40
N ALA A 320 -9.37 12.86 -0.61
CA ALA A 320 -10.14 11.73 -1.13
C ALA A 320 -9.76 11.35 -2.56
N ASN A 321 -10.01 10.10 -2.91
CA ASN A 321 -10.06 9.66 -4.29
C ASN A 321 -11.42 10.00 -4.92
N ARG A 322 -11.45 10.33 -6.23
CA ARG A 322 -12.73 10.50 -6.96
C ARG A 322 -13.51 9.19 -7.07
N ASP A 323 -12.81 8.07 -7.11
CA ASP A 323 -13.44 6.76 -7.04
C ASP A 323 -13.80 6.48 -5.58
N LYS A 324 -15.10 6.44 -5.30
CA LYS A 324 -15.65 6.28 -3.95
C LYS A 324 -15.40 4.90 -3.34
N GLU A 325 -15.06 3.91 -4.16
CA GLU A 325 -14.78 2.53 -3.72
C GLU A 325 -13.29 2.31 -3.40
N ILE A 326 -12.42 3.30 -3.65
CA ILE A 326 -10.98 3.20 -3.40
C ILE A 326 -10.62 3.87 -2.08
N VAL A 327 -10.28 3.07 -1.09
CA VAL A 327 -9.72 3.53 0.18
C VAL A 327 -8.21 3.75 0.04
N SER A 328 -7.73 4.90 0.50
CA SER A 328 -6.28 5.15 0.56
C SER A 328 -5.68 4.48 1.80
N SER A 329 -4.65 3.66 1.61
CA SER A 329 -3.88 3.06 2.71
C SER A 329 -3.30 4.09 3.69
N LYS A 330 -3.10 5.34 3.24
CA LYS A 330 -2.65 6.47 4.08
C LYS A 330 -3.62 6.80 5.23
N ILE A 331 -4.90 6.51 5.09
CA ILE A 331 -5.88 6.73 6.16
C ILE A 331 -5.46 5.96 7.41
N PHE A 332 -5.07 4.69 7.26
CA PHE A 332 -4.71 3.83 8.39
C PHE A 332 -3.40 4.26 9.05
N GLU A 333 -2.39 4.68 8.27
CA GLU A 333 -1.16 5.29 8.82
C GLU A 333 -1.48 6.59 9.57
N SER A 334 -2.38 7.41 9.02
CA SER A 334 -2.74 8.70 9.60
C SER A 334 -3.51 8.55 10.91
N VAL A 335 -4.51 7.69 10.97
CA VAL A 335 -5.25 7.45 12.24
C VAL A 335 -4.35 6.79 13.29
N ALA A 336 -3.45 5.86 12.89
CA ALA A 336 -2.50 5.22 13.79
C ALA A 336 -1.54 6.20 14.46
N SER A 337 -1.24 7.32 13.81
CA SER A 337 -0.36 8.35 14.36
C SER A 337 -0.98 9.16 15.51
N GLY A 338 -2.30 9.15 15.65
CA GLY A 338 -3.03 9.90 16.67
C GLY A 338 -3.17 11.40 16.41
N TYR A 339 -2.65 11.93 15.31
CA TYR A 339 -2.69 13.36 15.00
C TYR A 339 -4.07 13.82 14.51
N PRO A 340 -4.43 15.12 14.67
CA PRO A 340 -5.63 15.69 14.04
C PRO A 340 -5.57 15.60 12.52
N ILE A 341 -6.70 15.30 11.90
CA ILE A 341 -6.82 15.10 10.45
C ILE A 341 -7.84 16.09 9.88
N VAL A 342 -7.47 16.82 8.82
CA VAL A 342 -8.42 17.51 7.93
C VAL A 342 -8.56 16.68 6.68
N TYR A 343 -9.76 16.19 6.42
CA TYR A 343 -10.09 15.33 5.31
C TYR A 343 -10.95 16.06 4.28
N PHE A 344 -10.43 16.23 3.07
CA PHE A 344 -11.17 16.80 1.95
C PHE A 344 -11.84 15.72 1.13
N TYR A 345 -13.17 15.61 1.21
CA TYR A 345 -13.97 14.55 0.59
C TYR A 345 -14.86 15.07 -0.57
N PHE A 346 -15.29 14.19 -1.46
CA PHE A 346 -16.24 14.49 -2.54
C PHE A 346 -17.67 14.21 -2.16
N THR A 347 -17.93 13.06 -1.55
CA THR A 347 -19.28 12.60 -1.17
C THR A 347 -19.23 11.78 0.12
N GLU A 348 -20.30 11.82 0.90
CA GLU A 348 -20.43 11.01 2.11
C GLU A 348 -20.62 9.51 1.84
N GLU A 349 -20.88 9.16 0.57
CA GLU A 349 -21.01 7.77 0.14
C GLU A 349 -19.65 7.07 -0.09
N GLU A 350 -18.54 7.80 -0.05
CA GLU A 350 -17.22 7.18 -0.23
C GLU A 350 -16.81 6.37 1.00
N LEU A 351 -16.20 5.20 0.78
CA LEU A 351 -15.75 4.31 1.86
C LEU A 351 -14.81 5.01 2.84
N SER A 352 -13.92 5.86 2.33
CA SER A 352 -12.98 6.64 3.13
C SER A 352 -13.67 7.59 4.12
N TYR A 353 -14.81 8.18 3.76
CA TYR A 353 -15.59 9.05 4.65
C TYR A 353 -16.12 8.27 5.86
N GLY A 354 -16.77 7.13 5.60
CA GLY A 354 -17.29 6.27 6.66
C GLY A 354 -16.20 5.74 7.60
N LEU A 355 -15.02 5.42 7.06
CA LEU A 355 -13.86 5.01 7.87
C LEU A 355 -13.39 6.15 8.79
N LEU A 356 -13.24 7.35 8.26
CA LEU A 356 -12.74 8.50 9.05
C LEU A 356 -13.73 9.03 10.07
N GLN A 357 -15.05 8.79 9.91
CA GLN A 357 -16.04 9.09 10.94
C GLN A 357 -15.82 8.33 12.26
N LYS A 358 -15.10 7.18 12.22
CA LYS A 358 -14.71 6.44 13.43
C LYS A 358 -13.57 7.14 14.21
N TYR A 359 -12.86 8.08 13.57
CA TYR A 359 -11.71 8.75 14.17
C TYR A 359 -12.15 10.03 14.90
N PRO A 360 -11.93 10.15 16.22
CA PRO A 360 -12.52 11.24 17.01
C PRO A 360 -11.91 12.61 16.72
N LEU A 361 -10.75 12.67 16.06
CA LEU A 361 -10.00 13.91 15.85
C LEU A 361 -9.87 14.21 14.35
N VAL A 362 -11.00 14.21 13.64
CA VAL A 362 -11.10 14.51 12.20
C VAL A 362 -12.07 15.67 11.95
N LEU A 363 -11.69 16.55 11.03
CA LEU A 363 -12.59 17.51 10.37
C LEU A 363 -12.79 17.08 8.92
N CYS A 364 -14.00 16.70 8.57
CA CYS A 364 -14.37 16.40 7.18
C CYS A 364 -14.86 17.70 6.50
N VAL A 365 -14.25 18.04 5.37
CA VAL A 365 -14.55 19.22 4.56
C VAL A 365 -14.88 18.78 3.14
N ARG A 366 -16.05 19.19 2.64
CA ARG A 366 -16.42 18.89 1.26
C ARG A 366 -15.55 19.71 0.31
N GLN A 367 -14.95 19.07 -0.70
CA GLN A 367 -13.94 19.71 -1.55
C GLN A 367 -14.46 20.99 -2.20
N GLU A 368 -15.71 21.01 -2.67
CA GLU A 368 -16.33 22.19 -3.28
C GLU A 368 -16.57 23.34 -2.31
N LYS A 369 -16.59 23.08 -0.98
CA LYS A 369 -16.77 24.08 0.08
C LYS A 369 -15.47 24.54 0.73
N ALA A 370 -14.35 24.02 0.28
CA ALA A 370 -13.05 24.26 0.94
C ALA A 370 -12.70 25.76 1.10
N ALA A 371 -13.07 26.60 0.11
CA ALA A 371 -12.90 28.03 0.18
C ALA A 371 -13.85 28.71 1.17
N GLU A 372 -15.11 28.28 1.20
CA GLU A 372 -16.14 28.85 2.09
C GLU A 372 -15.88 28.48 3.56
N GLU A 373 -15.37 27.27 3.78
CA GLU A 373 -15.10 26.74 5.12
C GLU A 373 -13.66 27.02 5.61
N ALA A 374 -12.89 27.89 4.94
CA ALA A 374 -11.50 28.17 5.30
C ALA A 374 -11.34 28.66 6.76
N ASP A 375 -12.21 29.57 7.22
CA ASP A 375 -12.19 30.05 8.60
C ASP A 375 -12.52 28.93 9.61
N LYS A 376 -13.51 28.10 9.32
CA LYS A 376 -13.86 26.93 10.13
C LYS A 376 -12.68 25.92 10.20
N ILE A 377 -11.98 25.68 9.08
CA ILE A 377 -10.80 24.83 9.06
C ILE A 377 -9.71 25.41 9.96
N ARG A 378 -9.45 26.73 9.86
CA ARG A 378 -8.46 27.42 10.66
C ARG A 378 -8.79 27.31 12.17
N GLU A 379 -10.03 27.67 12.58
CA GLU A 379 -10.48 27.62 13.97
C GLU A 379 -10.35 26.21 14.54
N TRP A 380 -10.81 25.19 13.79
CA TRP A 380 -10.69 23.80 14.20
C TRP A 380 -9.22 23.35 14.37
N MET A 381 -8.32 23.79 13.49
CA MET A 381 -6.90 23.50 13.64
C MET A 381 -6.30 24.11 14.91
N TYR A 382 -6.66 25.35 15.25
CA TYR A 382 -6.23 26.00 16.50
C TYR A 382 -6.73 25.26 17.74
N GLU A 383 -7.95 24.76 17.71
CA GLU A 383 -8.54 24.03 18.85
C GLU A 383 -7.93 22.63 19.04
N ASN A 384 -7.33 22.06 17.99
CA ASN A 384 -6.96 20.65 18.00
C ASN A 384 -5.48 20.37 17.72
N CYS A 385 -4.65 21.33 17.33
CA CYS A 385 -3.25 21.11 16.92
C CYS A 385 -2.37 20.42 17.97
N ASP A 386 -2.66 20.57 19.25
CA ASP A 386 -1.91 19.97 20.36
C ASP A 386 -2.54 18.67 20.88
N LYS A 387 -3.71 18.27 20.35
CA LYS A 387 -4.40 17.05 20.78
C LYS A 387 -3.82 15.82 20.07
N ARG A 388 -3.91 14.69 20.76
CA ARG A 388 -3.56 13.37 20.21
C ARG A 388 -4.59 12.34 20.64
N VAL A 389 -4.93 11.43 19.76
CA VAL A 389 -5.75 10.25 20.07
C VAL A 389 -4.84 9.15 20.60
N ASP A 390 -5.23 8.54 21.70
CA ASP A 390 -4.51 7.38 22.24
C ASP A 390 -4.53 6.20 21.25
N PHE A 391 -3.38 5.55 21.08
CA PHE A 391 -3.24 4.48 20.11
C PHE A 391 -4.18 3.29 20.38
N GLU A 392 -4.43 2.93 21.64
CA GLU A 392 -5.31 1.81 21.98
C GLU A 392 -6.78 2.09 21.61
N LEU A 393 -7.21 3.35 21.67
CA LEU A 393 -8.52 3.76 21.15
C LEU A 393 -8.59 3.60 19.64
N VAL A 394 -7.53 4.01 18.92
CA VAL A 394 -7.44 3.84 17.46
C VAL A 394 -7.43 2.36 17.11
N ARG A 395 -6.59 1.56 17.75
CA ARG A 395 -6.48 0.13 17.54
C ARG A 395 -7.82 -0.59 17.71
N LYS A 396 -8.59 -0.19 18.72
CA LYS A 396 -9.93 -0.75 18.96
C LYS A 396 -10.96 -0.34 17.90
N ALA A 397 -10.88 0.91 17.40
CA ALA A 397 -11.82 1.42 16.39
C ALA A 397 -11.53 0.88 14.98
N TYR A 398 -10.29 0.45 14.72
CA TYR A 398 -9.77 -0.05 13.44
C TYR A 398 -9.07 -1.40 13.65
N ASP A 399 -9.66 -2.30 14.41
CA ASP A 399 -9.10 -3.62 14.72
C ASP A 399 -8.90 -4.47 13.46
N ASP A 400 -9.78 -4.35 12.48
CA ASP A 400 -9.71 -4.98 11.16
C ASP A 400 -8.54 -4.46 10.29
N ALA A 401 -7.93 -3.32 10.65
CA ALA A 401 -6.77 -2.74 9.98
C ALA A 401 -5.44 -2.98 10.72
N THR A 402 -5.43 -3.89 11.70
CA THR A 402 -4.22 -4.32 12.39
C THR A 402 -3.60 -5.55 11.73
N PRO A 403 -2.27 -5.71 11.73
CA PRO A 403 -1.64 -6.93 11.22
C PRO A 403 -1.99 -8.16 12.06
N ASP A 404 -2.40 -7.98 13.31
CA ASP A 404 -2.83 -9.05 14.22
C ASP A 404 -3.95 -9.89 13.63
N MET A 405 -4.95 -9.28 12.94
CA MET A 405 -6.06 -10.01 12.32
C MET A 405 -5.58 -11.13 11.36
N VAL A 406 -4.60 -10.83 10.53
CA VAL A 406 -4.02 -11.80 9.59
C VAL A 406 -3.16 -12.82 10.34
N VAL A 407 -2.32 -12.34 11.25
CA VAL A 407 -1.33 -13.18 11.95
C VAL A 407 -2.01 -14.15 12.91
N ASP A 408 -2.87 -13.67 13.80
CA ASP A 408 -3.51 -14.52 14.83
C ASP A 408 -4.39 -15.57 14.19
N THR A 409 -5.21 -15.21 13.20
CA THR A 409 -6.07 -16.17 12.50
C THR A 409 -5.25 -17.23 11.77
N SER A 410 -4.14 -16.86 11.12
CA SER A 410 -3.29 -17.82 10.43
C SER A 410 -2.62 -18.79 11.40
N ILE A 411 -2.15 -18.29 12.57
CA ILE A 411 -1.55 -19.12 13.63
C ILE A 411 -2.58 -20.06 14.26
N GLU A 412 -3.79 -19.58 14.55
CA GLU A 412 -4.87 -20.45 15.05
C GLU A 412 -5.19 -21.62 14.10
N ILE A 413 -5.16 -21.37 12.79
CA ILE A 413 -5.39 -22.41 11.78
C ILE A 413 -4.24 -23.42 11.78
N LEU A 414 -2.99 -22.95 11.89
CA LEU A 414 -1.81 -23.81 11.96
C LEU A 414 -1.82 -24.69 13.23
N ASP A 415 -2.14 -24.09 14.38
CA ASP A 415 -2.24 -24.82 15.66
C ASP A 415 -3.32 -25.93 15.63
N LYS A 416 -4.49 -25.64 15.05
CA LYS A 416 -5.56 -26.62 14.85
C LYS A 416 -5.14 -27.77 13.91
N GLY A 417 -4.39 -27.44 12.84
CA GLY A 417 -3.88 -28.44 11.89
C GLY A 417 -2.83 -29.38 12.49
N GLU A 418 -2.01 -28.91 13.43
CA GLU A 418 -1.05 -29.75 14.16
C GLU A 418 -1.74 -30.64 15.22
N SER A 419 -2.74 -30.08 15.91
CA SER A 419 -3.50 -30.86 16.92
C SER A 419 -4.25 -32.06 16.31
N GLY A 420 -4.77 -31.89 15.07
CA GLY A 420 -5.43 -32.98 14.33
C GLY A 420 -4.48 -34.05 13.77
N LYS A 421 -3.16 -33.83 13.77
CA LYS A 421 -2.16 -34.85 13.36
C LYS A 421 -1.60 -35.66 14.51
N GLN A 422 -1.87 -35.26 15.79
CA GLN A 422 -1.40 -35.95 16.99
C GLN A 422 -2.46 -36.87 17.62
N GLY A 423 -3.68 -36.92 17.10
CA GLY A 423 -4.75 -37.83 17.47
C GLY A 423 -4.95 -38.90 16.41
#